data_b368d2031ad859443a8c7375d4fc0aae
#
_entry.id   b368d2031ad859443a8c7375d4fc0aae
#
_cell.length_a   1.000
_cell.length_b   1.000
_cell.length_c   1.000
_cell.angle_alpha   90.00
_cell.angle_beta   90.00
_cell.angle_gamma   90.00
#
_symmetry.space_group_name_H-M   'P 1'
#
loop_
_entity.id
_entity.type
_entity.pdbx_description
1 polymer ?
#
loop_
_entity_poly.entity_id
_entity_poly.type
_entity_poly.pdbx_seq_one_letter_code
_entity_poly.pdbx_strand_id
1 'polypeptide(L)'
;MEDLLGNLMLSYSNDWGEHHLDALGLAEAQKNILTGFYTTVTNFSTDKFGYNNLQAGAVRLWEGTNSYYEDPRLSSFLGRVNYVYAGKYVATVNARADASSKVGKNNKWGFFPSVSAAWVITEEDFMKQFTFLNNLKLRAGYGLSGNQDAIDSYNSLQLVKPNGVVSVGGSPTVTMGVIRNANPDLKWEVKRTVNAGIDVGFFRNRLLMTIDYYNSKTSDMLYLYDVSVPPFAYNKLLANLGSM
;
A
#
# COMPACT_ATOMS: atom_id res chain seq x y z
N MET A 1 -11.47 -4.64 -16.34
CA MET A 1 -10.30 -4.27 -15.54
C MET A 1 -9.11 -4.20 -16.48
N GLU A 2 -8.34 -3.15 -16.42
CA GLU A 2 -7.14 -2.95 -17.23
C GLU A 2 -6.04 -2.39 -16.30
N ASP A 3 -4.87 -3.04 -16.32
CA ASP A 3 -3.71 -2.64 -15.50
C ASP A 3 -2.57 -2.26 -16.45
N LEU A 4 -2.09 -1.04 -16.29
CA LEU A 4 -0.94 -0.51 -17.02
C LEU A 4 0.20 -0.27 -16.04
N LEU A 5 1.34 -0.91 -16.30
CA LEU A 5 2.56 -0.76 -15.52
C LEU A 5 3.73 -0.46 -16.45
N GLY A 6 4.43 0.62 -16.18
CA GLY A 6 5.69 0.96 -16.82
C GLY A 6 6.78 1.17 -15.77
N ASN A 7 7.95 0.57 -15.96
CA ASN A 7 9.08 0.79 -15.09
C ASN A 7 10.38 1.01 -15.89
N LEU A 8 11.29 1.76 -15.29
CA LEU A 8 12.66 1.95 -15.74
C LEU A 8 13.60 1.65 -14.56
N MET A 9 14.53 0.74 -14.75
CA MET A 9 15.47 0.32 -13.74
C MET A 9 16.90 0.51 -14.24
N LEU A 10 17.73 1.11 -13.39
CA LEU A 10 19.17 1.25 -13.61
C LEU A 10 19.89 0.60 -12.44
N SER A 11 20.82 -0.31 -12.75
CA SER A 11 21.66 -0.98 -11.75
C SER A 11 23.13 -0.77 -12.04
N TYR A 12 23.91 -0.65 -10.97
CA TYR A 12 25.36 -0.57 -11.00
C TYR A 12 25.92 -1.51 -9.95
N SER A 13 26.92 -2.28 -10.31
CA SER A 13 27.66 -3.18 -9.39
C SER A 13 29.14 -3.09 -9.68
N ASN A 14 29.96 -2.95 -8.64
CA ASN A 14 31.41 -2.89 -8.79
C ASN A 14 32.14 -3.41 -7.56
N ASP A 15 33.27 -4.05 -7.81
CA ASP A 15 34.20 -4.55 -6.81
C ASP A 15 35.53 -3.79 -6.90
N TRP A 16 36.06 -3.33 -5.75
CA TRP A 16 37.43 -2.77 -5.67
C TRP A 16 38.10 -3.17 -4.35
N GLY A 17 39.06 -4.09 -4.48
CA GLY A 17 39.73 -4.69 -3.32
C GLY A 17 38.73 -5.45 -2.44
N GLU A 18 38.62 -5.06 -1.17
CA GLU A 18 37.68 -5.67 -0.21
C GLU A 18 36.30 -5.02 -0.21
N HIS A 19 36.04 -4.09 -1.11
CA HIS A 19 34.79 -3.33 -1.18
C HIS A 19 33.91 -3.84 -2.32
N HIS A 20 32.64 -4.08 -2.03
CA HIS A 20 31.61 -4.38 -3.01
C HIS A 20 30.46 -3.38 -2.87
N LEU A 21 30.02 -2.79 -3.97
CA LEU A 21 28.94 -1.83 -4.03
C LEU A 21 27.92 -2.23 -5.08
N ASP A 22 26.65 -2.37 -4.67
CA ASP A 22 25.50 -2.42 -5.56
C ASP A 22 24.66 -1.16 -5.38
N ALA A 23 24.29 -0.55 -6.48
CA ALA A 23 23.35 0.56 -6.49
C ALA A 23 22.22 0.28 -7.48
N LEU A 24 20.99 0.63 -7.10
CA LEU A 24 19.79 0.47 -7.90
C LEU A 24 18.96 1.75 -7.87
N GLY A 25 18.56 2.23 -9.03
CA GLY A 25 17.55 3.25 -9.21
C GLY A 25 16.36 2.68 -9.98
N LEU A 26 15.13 2.95 -9.52
CA LEU A 26 13.89 2.53 -10.17
C LEU A 26 12.93 3.71 -10.25
N ALA A 27 12.33 3.91 -11.42
CA ALA A 27 11.16 4.76 -11.61
C ALA A 27 10.01 3.90 -12.13
N GLU A 28 8.83 4.01 -11.53
CA GLU A 28 7.66 3.21 -11.86
C GLU A 28 6.42 4.08 -11.96
N ALA A 29 5.55 3.79 -12.92
CA ALA A 29 4.24 4.38 -13.04
C ALA A 29 3.20 3.27 -13.25
N GLN A 30 2.16 3.30 -12.44
CA GLN A 30 1.05 2.34 -12.47
C GLN A 30 -0.27 3.07 -12.62
N LYS A 31 -1.16 2.52 -13.44
CA LYS A 31 -2.53 2.94 -13.58
C LYS A 31 -3.42 1.71 -13.64
N ASN A 32 -4.44 1.67 -12.77
CA ASN A 32 -5.43 0.60 -12.76
C ASN A 32 -6.76 1.20 -13.18
N ILE A 33 -7.41 0.61 -14.20
CA ILE A 33 -8.74 1.03 -14.64
C ILE A 33 -9.72 -0.06 -14.26
N LEU A 34 -10.66 0.29 -13.38
CA LEU A 34 -11.71 -0.58 -12.93
C LEU A 34 -13.05 0.01 -13.36
N THR A 35 -13.76 -0.70 -14.22
CA THR A 35 -15.09 -0.33 -14.69
C THR A 35 -16.05 -1.47 -14.48
N GLY A 36 -17.27 -1.16 -14.20
CA GLY A 36 -18.32 -2.16 -14.10
C GLY A 36 -19.69 -1.53 -14.02
N PHE A 37 -20.68 -2.38 -14.15
CA PHE A 37 -22.07 -2.04 -13.88
C PHE A 37 -22.73 -3.20 -13.14
N TYR A 38 -23.76 -2.90 -12.40
CA TYR A 38 -24.65 -3.90 -11.82
C TYR A 38 -26.10 -3.44 -11.92
N THR A 39 -27.00 -4.41 -11.94
CA THR A 39 -28.43 -4.16 -11.89
C THR A 39 -29.11 -5.17 -10.97
N THR A 40 -30.06 -4.70 -10.19
CA THR A 40 -30.89 -5.55 -9.34
C THR A 40 -32.25 -5.72 -9.98
N VAL A 41 -32.62 -6.96 -10.22
CA VAL A 41 -33.95 -7.32 -10.76
C VAL A 41 -34.58 -8.30 -9.79
N THR A 42 -35.88 -8.09 -9.54
CA THR A 42 -36.66 -8.91 -8.62
C THR A 42 -37.97 -9.38 -9.27
N ASN A 43 -38.70 -10.21 -8.54
CA ASN A 43 -40.04 -10.67 -8.94
C ASN A 43 -39.97 -11.58 -10.18
N PHE A 44 -39.11 -12.62 -10.11
CA PHE A 44 -39.04 -13.67 -11.11
C PHE A 44 -40.18 -14.67 -10.93
N SER A 45 -40.77 -15.13 -12.04
CA SER A 45 -41.74 -16.21 -12.04
C SER A 45 -41.12 -17.60 -11.78
N THR A 46 -39.81 -17.75 -11.94
CA THR A 46 -39.05 -18.97 -11.73
C THR A 46 -37.56 -18.70 -11.51
N ASP A 47 -36.91 -19.45 -10.65
CA ASP A 47 -35.47 -19.38 -10.39
C ASP A 47 -34.63 -20.27 -11.32
N LYS A 48 -35.29 -20.98 -12.25
CA LYS A 48 -34.63 -22.01 -13.10
C LYS A 48 -33.43 -21.46 -13.89
N PHE A 49 -33.45 -20.21 -14.30
CA PHE A 49 -32.42 -19.61 -15.14
C PHE A 49 -31.36 -18.83 -14.35
N GLY A 50 -31.56 -18.65 -13.04
CA GLY A 50 -30.68 -17.85 -12.19
C GLY A 50 -30.41 -16.47 -12.78
N TYR A 51 -29.15 -16.02 -12.76
CA TYR A 51 -28.73 -14.72 -13.30
C TYR A 51 -28.63 -14.67 -14.85
N ASN A 52 -28.85 -15.80 -15.54
CA ASN A 52 -28.68 -15.87 -17.02
C ASN A 52 -29.88 -15.29 -17.78
N ASN A 53 -30.96 -14.92 -17.08
CA ASN A 53 -32.15 -14.34 -17.72
C ASN A 53 -32.75 -13.23 -16.85
N LEU A 54 -32.00 -12.13 -16.66
CA LEU A 54 -32.46 -10.98 -15.86
C LEU A 54 -33.70 -10.28 -16.44
N GLN A 55 -33.93 -10.41 -17.74
CA GLN A 55 -35.11 -9.82 -18.39
C GLN A 55 -36.42 -10.45 -17.99
N ALA A 56 -36.43 -11.67 -17.42
CA ALA A 56 -37.62 -12.35 -16.92
C ALA A 56 -38.14 -11.81 -15.58
N GLY A 57 -37.37 -10.99 -14.87
CA GLY A 57 -37.83 -10.32 -13.66
C GLY A 57 -38.72 -9.12 -13.97
N ALA A 58 -39.83 -9.00 -13.24
CA ALA A 58 -40.84 -7.96 -13.48
C ALA A 58 -40.46 -6.58 -12.95
N VAL A 59 -39.60 -6.50 -11.92
CA VAL A 59 -39.23 -5.24 -11.26
C VAL A 59 -37.73 -5.00 -11.38
N ARG A 60 -37.36 -3.86 -11.97
CA ARG A 60 -36.00 -3.34 -12.04
C ARG A 60 -35.89 -2.15 -11.09
N LEU A 61 -35.07 -2.30 -10.05
CA LEU A 61 -34.84 -1.26 -9.07
C LEU A 61 -33.85 -0.23 -9.64
N TRP A 62 -34.27 1.01 -9.80
CA TRP A 62 -33.40 2.07 -10.29
C TRP A 62 -32.19 2.31 -9.31
N GLU A 63 -32.44 2.24 -8.02
CA GLU A 63 -31.39 2.32 -6.98
C GLU A 63 -30.42 1.13 -7.03
N GLY A 64 -30.87 -0.01 -7.53
CA GLY A 64 -30.07 -1.21 -7.75
C GLY A 64 -29.37 -1.25 -9.11
N THR A 65 -29.45 -0.19 -9.92
CA THR A 65 -28.79 -0.11 -11.21
C THR A 65 -27.72 0.99 -11.12
N ASN A 66 -26.46 0.62 -11.26
CA ASN A 66 -25.34 1.54 -11.12
C ASN A 66 -24.17 1.14 -12.03
N SER A 67 -23.33 2.09 -12.35
CA SER A 67 -22.04 1.87 -13.01
C SER A 67 -20.95 2.63 -12.28
N TYR A 68 -19.73 2.11 -12.34
CA TYR A 68 -18.58 2.75 -11.72
C TYR A 68 -17.38 2.77 -12.67
N TYR A 69 -16.57 3.79 -12.48
CA TYR A 69 -15.29 3.98 -13.13
C TYR A 69 -14.28 4.45 -12.10
N GLU A 70 -13.17 3.72 -11.97
CA GLU A 70 -12.06 4.08 -11.09
C GLU A 70 -10.76 3.99 -11.88
N ASP A 71 -9.86 4.98 -11.69
CA ASP A 71 -8.55 5.00 -12.33
C ASP A 71 -7.44 5.42 -11.35
N PRO A 72 -7.25 4.69 -10.22
CA PRO A 72 -6.17 5.00 -9.30
C PRO A 72 -4.82 4.89 -10.00
N ARG A 73 -3.95 5.87 -9.67
CA ARG A 73 -2.61 6.00 -10.23
C ARG A 73 -1.59 6.06 -9.12
N LEU A 74 -0.45 5.39 -9.36
CA LEU A 74 0.70 5.39 -8.48
C LEU A 74 1.95 5.70 -9.30
N SER A 75 2.79 6.59 -8.79
CA SER A 75 4.13 6.83 -9.34
C SER A 75 5.14 6.67 -8.22
N SER A 76 6.20 5.91 -8.48
CA SER A 76 7.17 5.52 -7.47
C SER A 76 8.59 5.76 -7.93
N PHE A 77 9.43 6.24 -7.03
CA PHE A 77 10.88 6.29 -7.21
C PHE A 77 11.55 5.54 -6.08
N LEU A 78 12.50 4.67 -6.41
CA LEU A 78 13.27 3.90 -5.46
C LEU A 78 14.75 4.07 -5.74
N GLY A 79 15.52 4.37 -4.70
CA GLY A 79 16.97 4.25 -4.68
C GLY A 79 17.40 3.23 -3.63
N ARG A 80 18.32 2.34 -3.97
CA ARG A 80 18.94 1.38 -3.06
C ARG A 80 20.44 1.41 -3.24
N VAL A 81 21.17 1.41 -2.14
CA VAL A 81 22.60 1.20 -2.10
C VAL A 81 22.87 0.08 -1.11
N ASN A 82 23.58 -0.94 -1.57
CA ASN A 82 24.10 -2.04 -0.75
C ASN A 82 25.62 -2.01 -0.81
N TYR A 83 26.25 -1.98 0.35
CA TYR A 83 27.70 -1.93 0.47
C TYR A 83 28.18 -3.05 1.38
N VAL A 84 29.19 -3.76 0.91
CA VAL A 84 29.85 -4.84 1.64
C VAL A 84 31.33 -4.54 1.74
N TYR A 85 31.88 -4.63 2.95
CA TYR A 85 33.30 -4.48 3.21
C TYR A 85 33.88 -5.79 3.75
N ALA A 86 34.95 -6.27 3.08
CA ALA A 86 35.69 -7.47 3.42
C ALA A 86 34.83 -8.75 3.59
N GLY A 87 33.62 -8.78 3.00
CA GLY A 87 32.65 -9.86 3.25
C GLY A 87 32.08 -9.89 4.68
N LYS A 88 32.52 -9.00 5.55
CA LYS A 88 32.21 -8.97 6.99
C LYS A 88 31.10 -8.01 7.35
N TYR A 89 31.13 -6.80 6.82
CA TYR A 89 30.24 -5.71 7.17
C TYR A 89 29.35 -5.40 5.97
N VAL A 90 28.05 -5.48 6.18
CA VAL A 90 27.05 -5.20 5.15
C VAL A 90 26.20 -4.03 5.62
N ALA A 91 26.02 -3.04 4.77
CA ALA A 91 25.14 -1.91 5.01
C ALA A 91 24.21 -1.71 3.79
N THR A 92 22.92 -1.56 4.02
CA THR A 92 21.94 -1.26 2.96
C THR A 92 21.14 -0.03 3.33
N VAL A 93 21.03 0.89 2.39
CA VAL A 93 20.16 2.06 2.51
C VAL A 93 19.16 2.03 1.36
N ASN A 94 17.89 2.20 1.67
CA ASN A 94 16.83 2.36 0.67
C ASN A 94 16.11 3.67 0.93
N ALA A 95 15.71 4.32 -0.15
CA ALA A 95 14.81 5.48 -0.12
C ALA A 95 13.74 5.27 -1.19
N ARG A 96 12.47 5.26 -0.77
CA ARG A 96 11.31 5.15 -1.67
C ARG A 96 10.42 6.36 -1.50
N ALA A 97 10.02 6.94 -2.61
CA ALA A 97 9.03 8.02 -2.68
C ALA A 97 7.88 7.57 -3.58
N ASP A 98 6.67 7.57 -3.06
CA ASP A 98 5.46 7.15 -3.76
C ASP A 98 4.45 8.29 -3.83
N ALA A 99 3.92 8.58 -5.01
CA ALA A 99 2.82 9.50 -5.21
C ALA A 99 1.56 8.75 -5.61
N SER A 100 0.47 8.95 -4.87
CA SER A 100 -0.82 8.29 -5.12
C SER A 100 -1.93 9.28 -5.42
N SER A 101 -2.81 8.91 -6.37
CA SER A 101 -4.03 9.65 -6.63
C SER A 101 -5.09 9.49 -5.52
N LYS A 102 -5.00 8.43 -4.71
CA LYS A 102 -5.99 8.10 -3.66
C LYS A 102 -5.93 9.05 -2.45
N VAL A 103 -4.73 9.54 -2.11
CA VAL A 103 -4.52 10.42 -0.97
C VAL A 103 -4.87 11.89 -1.27
N GLY A 104 -4.97 12.71 -0.23
CA GLY A 104 -5.32 14.11 -0.31
C GLY A 104 -4.31 14.95 -1.12
N LYS A 105 -4.76 16.08 -1.65
CA LYS A 105 -3.91 16.95 -2.49
C LYS A 105 -2.67 17.46 -1.77
N ASN A 106 -2.73 17.62 -0.44
CA ASN A 106 -1.65 18.14 0.38
C ASN A 106 -0.60 17.05 0.73
N ASN A 107 -0.91 15.75 0.54
CA ASN A 107 -0.08 14.62 0.94
C ASN A 107 0.10 13.59 -0.18
N LYS A 108 0.18 14.05 -1.44
CA LYS A 108 0.31 13.14 -2.60
C LYS A 108 1.53 12.25 -2.52
N TRP A 109 2.63 12.75 -1.96
CA TRP A 109 3.88 12.02 -1.82
C TRP A 109 4.05 11.45 -0.42
N GLY A 110 4.36 10.15 -0.35
CA GLY A 110 4.89 9.48 0.83
C GLY A 110 6.37 9.21 0.65
N PHE A 111 7.17 9.34 1.73
CA PHE A 111 8.59 9.04 1.72
C PHE A 111 8.90 7.97 2.76
N PHE A 112 9.51 6.86 2.32
CA PHE A 112 9.69 5.65 3.09
C PHE A 112 11.16 5.19 3.05
N PRO A 113 12.04 5.78 3.88
CA PRO A 113 13.42 5.38 4.00
C PRO A 113 13.56 4.11 4.83
N SER A 114 14.63 3.34 4.55
CA SER A 114 15.06 2.25 5.43
C SER A 114 16.57 2.09 5.40
N VAL A 115 17.11 1.63 6.51
CA VAL A 115 18.52 1.31 6.68
C VAL A 115 18.66 -0.02 7.39
N SER A 116 19.61 -0.83 6.96
CA SER A 116 19.98 -2.06 7.67
C SER A 116 21.49 -2.24 7.65
N ALA A 117 21.99 -2.91 8.68
CA ALA A 117 23.36 -3.32 8.80
C ALA A 117 23.44 -4.78 9.23
N ALA A 118 24.48 -5.48 8.77
CA ALA A 118 24.80 -6.81 9.24
C ALA A 118 26.31 -6.96 9.43
N TRP A 119 26.67 -7.75 10.45
CA TRP A 119 28.04 -8.13 10.75
C TRP A 119 28.16 -9.65 10.70
N VAL A 120 28.98 -10.14 9.77
CA VAL A 120 29.28 -11.57 9.62
C VAL A 120 30.48 -11.87 10.51
N ILE A 121 30.21 -12.22 11.76
CA ILE A 121 31.22 -12.39 12.81
C ILE A 121 32.14 -13.57 12.47
N THR A 122 31.64 -14.61 11.83
CA THR A 122 32.44 -15.77 11.42
C THR A 122 33.56 -15.45 10.46
N GLU A 123 33.48 -14.35 9.71
CA GLU A 123 34.55 -13.90 8.81
C GLU A 123 35.68 -13.17 9.55
N GLU A 124 35.53 -12.91 10.85
CA GLU A 124 36.61 -12.30 11.66
C GLU A 124 37.70 -13.29 12.02
N ASP A 125 38.95 -12.82 12.08
CA ASP A 125 40.12 -13.68 12.33
C ASP A 125 40.05 -14.38 13.68
N PHE A 126 39.51 -13.74 14.70
CA PHE A 126 39.33 -14.32 16.03
C PHE A 126 38.31 -15.47 16.08
N MET A 127 37.45 -15.57 15.06
CA MET A 127 36.44 -16.63 14.97
C MET A 127 36.95 -17.88 14.26
N LYS A 128 38.03 -17.83 13.51
CA LYS A 128 38.61 -18.95 12.75
C LYS A 128 38.98 -20.16 13.62
N GLN A 129 39.21 -19.94 14.91
CA GLN A 129 39.50 -21.02 15.87
C GLN A 129 38.26 -21.85 16.26
N PHE A 130 37.03 -21.33 16.02
CA PHE A 130 35.78 -21.99 16.42
C PHE A 130 35.18 -22.79 15.26
N THR A 131 35.81 -23.92 14.92
CA THR A 131 35.44 -24.74 13.76
C THR A 131 34.05 -25.35 13.79
N PHE A 132 33.42 -25.41 14.95
CA PHE A 132 32.06 -25.92 15.11
C PHE A 132 30.98 -24.88 14.73
N LEU A 133 31.30 -23.57 14.73
CA LEU A 133 30.44 -22.45 14.40
C LEU A 133 30.78 -21.95 12.98
N ASN A 134 29.95 -22.27 12.03
CA ASN A 134 30.18 -22.00 10.61
C ASN A 134 29.50 -20.75 10.08
N ASN A 135 28.49 -20.28 10.78
CA ASN A 135 27.84 -19.01 10.49
C ASN A 135 27.45 -18.34 11.81
N LEU A 136 27.85 -17.11 11.98
CA LEU A 136 27.37 -16.22 13.03
C LEU A 136 27.25 -14.84 12.44
N LYS A 137 26.01 -14.37 12.27
CA LYS A 137 25.69 -13.08 11.66
C LYS A 137 24.70 -12.33 12.53
N LEU A 138 25.05 -11.12 12.91
CA LEU A 138 24.14 -10.18 13.56
C LEU A 138 23.53 -9.25 12.50
N ARG A 139 22.26 -8.95 12.66
CA ARG A 139 21.50 -8.05 11.77
C ARG A 139 20.74 -7.04 12.59
N ALA A 140 20.67 -5.80 12.12
CA ALA A 140 19.82 -4.76 12.65
C ALA A 140 19.26 -3.92 11.51
N GLY A 141 18.02 -3.45 11.67
CA GLY A 141 17.38 -2.65 10.66
C GLY A 141 16.32 -1.71 11.23
N TYR A 142 16.11 -0.63 10.50
CA TYR A 142 15.06 0.34 10.74
C TYR A 142 14.45 0.75 9.41
N GLY A 143 13.13 0.83 9.35
CA GLY A 143 12.45 1.24 8.12
C GLY A 143 11.07 1.80 8.36
N LEU A 144 10.66 2.62 7.41
CA LEU A 144 9.29 3.08 7.24
C LEU A 144 8.66 2.40 6.04
N SER A 145 7.40 2.01 6.15
CA SER A 145 6.59 1.56 5.02
C SER A 145 5.25 2.27 5.02
N GLY A 146 4.82 2.72 3.84
CA GLY A 146 3.50 3.30 3.62
C GLY A 146 2.48 2.24 3.27
N ASN A 147 1.25 2.44 3.73
CA ASN A 147 0.10 1.65 3.33
C ASN A 147 -1.01 2.58 2.86
N GLN A 148 -1.61 2.26 1.71
CA GLN A 148 -2.79 2.95 1.15
C GLN A 148 -3.95 2.01 0.85
N ASP A 149 -3.87 0.74 1.25
CA ASP A 149 -4.86 -0.28 0.88
C ASP A 149 -6.24 0.00 1.46
N ALA A 150 -6.26 0.66 2.62
CA ALA A 150 -7.50 1.12 3.24
C ALA A 150 -8.10 2.40 2.61
N ILE A 151 -7.41 3.00 1.62
CA ILE A 151 -7.88 4.19 0.89
C ILE A 151 -8.43 3.74 -0.46
N ASP A 152 -9.74 3.83 -0.63
CA ASP A 152 -10.37 3.61 -1.92
C ASP A 152 -10.13 4.78 -2.87
N SER A 153 -10.39 4.56 -4.15
CA SER A 153 -10.39 5.62 -5.15
C SER A 153 -11.32 6.76 -4.72
N TYR A 154 -10.88 8.00 -4.91
CA TYR A 154 -11.63 9.21 -4.61
C TYR A 154 -11.95 9.48 -3.13
N ASN A 155 -11.40 8.71 -2.16
CA ASN A 155 -11.68 8.89 -0.73
C ASN A 155 -11.28 10.29 -0.19
N SER A 156 -10.33 10.96 -0.84
CA SER A 156 -9.93 12.33 -0.50
C SER A 156 -10.86 13.42 -1.06
N LEU A 157 -11.82 13.06 -1.93
CA LEU A 157 -12.71 13.99 -2.61
C LEU A 157 -14.10 14.01 -1.99
N GLN A 158 -14.82 15.12 -2.18
CA GLN A 158 -16.25 15.15 -1.94
C GLN A 158 -16.96 14.36 -3.02
N LEU A 159 -17.79 13.40 -2.60
CA LEU A 159 -18.57 12.59 -3.53
C LEU A 159 -20.07 12.88 -3.38
N VAL A 160 -20.72 12.86 -4.50
CA VAL A 160 -22.18 12.92 -4.61
C VAL A 160 -22.71 11.69 -5.33
N LYS A 161 -23.91 11.27 -5.00
CA LYS A 161 -24.63 10.22 -5.73
C LYS A 161 -26.11 10.58 -5.91
N PRO A 162 -26.78 9.95 -6.87
CA PRO A 162 -28.26 10.02 -6.94
C PRO A 162 -28.88 9.57 -5.61
N ASN A 163 -29.82 10.35 -5.09
CA ASN A 163 -30.50 10.05 -3.82
C ASN A 163 -32.04 10.14 -3.89
N GLY A 164 -32.59 10.27 -5.09
CA GLY A 164 -34.00 10.27 -5.29
C GLY A 164 -34.40 10.80 -6.67
N VAL A 165 -35.71 10.83 -6.91
CA VAL A 165 -36.32 11.43 -8.09
C VAL A 165 -37.45 12.35 -7.65
N VAL A 166 -37.41 13.58 -8.12
CA VAL A 166 -38.47 14.58 -7.89
C VAL A 166 -39.13 14.99 -9.21
N SER A 167 -40.37 15.44 -9.17
CA SER A 167 -41.02 15.98 -10.36
C SER A 167 -40.74 17.48 -10.43
N VAL A 168 -40.14 17.92 -11.51
CA VAL A 168 -39.91 19.34 -11.83
C VAL A 168 -40.63 19.66 -13.11
N GLY A 169 -41.65 20.51 -13.03
CA GLY A 169 -42.45 20.86 -14.20
C GLY A 169 -43.17 19.65 -14.86
N GLY A 170 -43.50 18.61 -14.09
CA GLY A 170 -44.12 17.38 -14.60
C GLY A 170 -43.12 16.32 -15.11
N SER A 171 -41.82 16.63 -15.17
CA SER A 171 -40.79 15.69 -15.62
C SER A 171 -40.02 15.11 -14.43
N PRO A 172 -39.73 13.78 -14.41
CA PRO A 172 -38.91 13.17 -13.36
C PRO A 172 -37.47 13.66 -13.47
N THR A 173 -36.94 14.21 -12.39
CA THR A 173 -35.58 14.74 -12.30
C THR A 173 -34.84 14.06 -11.16
N VAL A 174 -33.64 13.52 -11.43
CA VAL A 174 -32.82 12.87 -10.42
C VAL A 174 -32.19 13.91 -9.50
N THR A 175 -32.32 13.71 -8.20
CA THR A 175 -31.66 14.53 -7.18
C THR A 175 -30.29 13.92 -6.80
N MET A 176 -29.35 14.80 -6.42
CA MET A 176 -28.02 14.41 -6.02
C MET A 176 -27.77 14.77 -4.55
N GLY A 177 -27.21 13.85 -3.79
CA GLY A 177 -26.87 14.06 -2.40
C GLY A 177 -25.39 13.82 -2.15
N VAL A 178 -24.81 14.60 -1.22
CA VAL A 178 -23.44 14.38 -0.76
C VAL A 178 -23.39 13.13 0.08
N ILE A 179 -22.46 12.23 -0.22
CA ILE A 179 -22.24 10.96 0.50
C ILE A 179 -20.87 10.88 1.18
N ARG A 180 -20.00 11.85 0.92
CA ARG A 180 -18.66 11.92 1.51
C ARG A 180 -18.15 13.36 1.51
N ASN A 181 -17.53 13.75 2.63
CA ASN A 181 -16.80 15.02 2.70
C ASN A 181 -15.41 14.86 2.09
N ALA A 182 -14.90 15.95 1.48
CA ALA A 182 -13.52 16.02 1.04
C ALA A 182 -12.57 16.05 2.24
N ASN A 183 -11.42 15.37 2.12
CA ASN A 183 -10.29 15.55 3.03
C ASN A 183 -9.00 15.77 2.22
N PRO A 184 -8.59 17.04 2.02
CA PRO A 184 -7.35 17.35 1.30
C PRO A 184 -6.09 16.92 2.04
N ASP A 185 -6.18 16.66 3.36
CA ASP A 185 -5.08 16.27 4.23
C ASP A 185 -4.99 14.76 4.45
N LEU A 186 -5.84 13.97 3.79
CA LEU A 186 -5.78 12.50 3.82
C LEU A 186 -4.41 12.03 3.35
N LYS A 187 -3.75 11.17 4.14
CA LYS A 187 -2.38 10.71 3.88
C LYS A 187 -2.24 9.20 4.06
N TRP A 188 -1.05 8.72 3.74
CA TRP A 188 -0.64 7.34 3.92
C TRP A 188 -0.67 6.94 5.40
N GLU A 189 -1.07 5.71 5.69
CA GLU A 189 -0.73 5.08 6.96
C GLU A 189 0.76 4.72 6.95
N VAL A 190 1.47 4.99 8.03
CA VAL A 190 2.91 4.76 8.12
C VAL A 190 3.21 3.73 9.19
N LYS A 191 3.83 2.62 8.79
CA LYS A 191 4.37 1.62 9.70
C LYS A 191 5.87 1.81 9.86
N ARG A 192 6.30 2.07 11.09
CA ARG A 192 7.70 2.12 11.51
C ARG A 192 8.08 0.79 12.10
N THR A 193 9.18 0.21 11.66
CA THR A 193 9.68 -1.07 12.17
C THR A 193 11.16 -0.96 12.54
N VAL A 194 11.48 -1.43 13.74
CA VAL A 194 12.86 -1.73 14.18
C VAL A 194 12.98 -3.24 14.27
N ASN A 195 14.03 -3.80 13.75
CA ASN A 195 14.32 -5.23 13.88
C ASN A 195 15.78 -5.47 14.24
N ALA A 196 16.03 -6.57 14.94
CA ALA A 196 17.34 -7.12 15.20
C ALA A 196 17.28 -8.65 15.08
N GLY A 197 18.30 -9.26 14.51
CA GLY A 197 18.34 -10.71 14.29
C GLY A 197 19.72 -11.28 14.44
N ILE A 198 19.76 -12.57 14.73
CA ILE A 198 20.97 -13.38 14.80
C ILE A 198 20.75 -14.65 13.97
N ASP A 199 21.69 -14.93 13.08
CA ASP A 199 21.76 -16.17 12.31
C ASP A 199 22.94 -16.97 12.80
N VAL A 200 22.72 -18.25 13.15
CA VAL A 200 23.75 -19.14 13.68
C VAL A 200 23.73 -20.46 12.91
N GLY A 201 24.89 -20.93 12.49
CA GLY A 201 25.07 -22.20 11.80
C GLY A 201 26.14 -23.04 12.47
N PHE A 202 25.79 -24.27 12.85
CA PHE A 202 26.68 -25.21 13.51
C PHE A 202 26.95 -26.45 12.65
N PHE A 203 28.08 -27.13 12.93
CA PHE A 203 28.44 -28.45 12.39
C PHE A 203 28.37 -28.50 10.85
N ARG A 204 29.13 -27.59 10.19
CA ARG A 204 29.14 -27.40 8.73
C ARG A 204 27.73 -27.08 8.18
N ASN A 205 27.03 -26.19 8.89
CA ASN A 205 25.66 -25.75 8.57
C ASN A 205 24.60 -26.87 8.56
N ARG A 206 24.83 -27.98 9.28
CA ARG A 206 23.82 -29.03 9.45
C ARG A 206 22.71 -28.59 10.39
N LEU A 207 22.99 -27.68 11.31
CA LEU A 207 22.02 -27.03 12.18
C LEU A 207 22.06 -25.54 11.93
N LEU A 208 20.98 -24.98 11.43
CA LEU A 208 20.79 -23.54 11.21
C LEU A 208 19.69 -23.04 12.14
N MET A 209 19.95 -21.91 12.79
CA MET A 209 19.00 -21.23 13.68
C MET A 209 19.00 -19.75 13.35
N THR A 210 17.80 -19.18 13.24
CA THR A 210 17.58 -17.74 13.10
C THR A 210 16.65 -17.30 14.22
N ILE A 211 17.05 -16.23 14.90
CA ILE A 211 16.23 -15.57 15.92
C ILE A 211 16.05 -14.12 15.52
N ASP A 212 14.80 -13.68 15.39
CA ASP A 212 14.45 -12.30 15.05
C ASP A 212 13.60 -11.69 16.16
N TYR A 213 13.95 -10.46 16.52
CA TYR A 213 13.13 -9.57 17.32
C TYR A 213 12.72 -8.38 16.47
N TYR A 214 11.44 -8.05 16.51
CA TYR A 214 10.95 -6.84 15.83
C TYR A 214 9.95 -6.08 16.71
N ASN A 215 9.96 -4.76 16.56
CA ASN A 215 8.97 -3.87 17.13
C ASN A 215 8.43 -2.97 16.02
N SER A 216 7.12 -2.93 15.89
CA SER A 216 6.46 -2.13 14.85
C SER A 216 5.41 -1.23 15.47
N LYS A 217 5.34 0.00 14.98
CA LYS A 217 4.30 0.96 15.34
C LYS A 217 3.68 1.51 14.04
N THR A 218 2.36 1.38 13.91
CA THR A 218 1.60 2.02 12.84
C THR A 218 1.06 3.36 13.34
N SER A 219 1.23 4.39 12.56
CA SER A 219 0.72 5.74 12.81
C SER A 219 -0.10 6.21 11.62
N ASP A 220 -0.86 7.30 11.82
CA ASP A 220 -1.71 7.88 10.80
C ASP A 220 -2.76 6.89 10.26
N MET A 221 -3.27 6.00 11.14
CA MET A 221 -4.29 5.02 10.79
C MET A 221 -5.58 5.73 10.38
N LEU A 222 -6.22 5.20 9.36
CA LEU A 222 -7.47 5.74 8.82
C LEU A 222 -8.65 5.43 9.74
N TYR A 223 -9.44 6.43 9.98
CA TYR A 223 -10.65 6.31 10.77
C TYR A 223 -11.77 7.16 10.19
N LEU A 224 -12.98 6.59 10.11
CA LEU A 224 -14.19 7.28 9.70
C LEU A 224 -14.94 7.73 10.96
N TYR A 225 -14.97 9.03 11.22
CA TYR A 225 -15.59 9.58 12.42
C TYR A 225 -16.75 10.54 12.11
N ASP A 226 -17.62 10.74 13.11
CA ASP A 226 -18.76 11.62 12.98
C ASP A 226 -18.35 13.09 13.08
N VAL A 227 -18.92 13.91 12.22
CA VAL A 227 -18.74 15.37 12.18
C VAL A 227 -20.07 16.08 12.15
N SER A 228 -20.08 17.34 12.63
CA SER A 228 -21.29 18.16 12.66
C SER A 228 -21.71 18.61 11.27
N VAL A 229 -23.00 18.58 11.01
CA VAL A 229 -23.63 19.15 9.80
C VAL A 229 -24.55 20.28 10.27
N PRO A 230 -24.29 21.57 9.92
CA PRO A 230 -23.09 22.12 9.31
C PRO A 230 -21.87 22.18 10.27
N PRO A 231 -20.66 22.48 9.84
CA PRO A 231 -20.28 23.03 8.53
C PRO A 231 -20.00 21.99 7.44
N PHE A 232 -19.91 20.69 7.82
CA PHE A 232 -19.72 19.64 6.84
C PHE A 232 -21.01 19.36 6.07
N ALA A 233 -20.89 18.89 4.82
CA ALA A 233 -22.05 18.55 3.99
C ALA A 233 -22.56 17.11 4.23
N TYR A 234 -21.74 16.28 4.89
CA TYR A 234 -22.07 14.90 5.28
C TYR A 234 -21.59 14.65 6.71
N ASN A 235 -22.27 13.78 7.45
CA ASN A 235 -22.04 13.59 8.88
C ASN A 235 -20.83 12.71 9.22
N LYS A 236 -20.02 12.31 8.23
CA LYS A 236 -18.82 11.52 8.44
C LYS A 236 -17.62 12.08 7.67
N LEU A 237 -16.42 11.96 8.26
CA LEU A 237 -15.16 12.36 7.65
C LEU A 237 -14.15 11.24 7.81
N LEU A 238 -13.50 10.86 6.71
CA LEU A 238 -12.36 9.92 6.73
C LEU A 238 -11.08 10.72 6.97
N ALA A 239 -10.33 10.40 8.03
CA ALA A 239 -9.07 11.06 8.35
C ALA A 239 -8.08 10.11 9.06
N ASN A 240 -6.83 10.56 9.14
CA ASN A 240 -5.74 9.84 9.79
C ASN A 240 -5.66 10.26 11.26
N LEU A 241 -6.16 9.45 12.18
CA LEU A 241 -6.31 9.79 13.59
C LEU A 241 -5.70 8.78 14.57
N GLY A 242 -5.34 7.59 14.12
CA GLY A 242 -4.96 6.49 14.99
C GLY A 242 -3.48 6.19 15.02
N SER A 243 -3.03 5.50 16.09
CA SER A 243 -1.74 4.81 16.14
C SER A 243 -1.83 3.55 16.99
N MET A 244 -1.13 2.49 16.59
CA MET A 244 -1.05 1.21 17.32
C MET A 244 0.38 0.68 17.31
#